data_c12b91c54c42b6d062bac65d0701f11a
#
_entry.id   c12b91c54c42b6d062bac65d0701f11a
#
_cell.length_a   1.000
_cell.length_b   1.000
_cell.length_c   1.000
_cell.angle_alpha   90.00
_cell.angle_beta   90.00
_cell.angle_gamma   90.00
#
_symmetry.space_group_name_H-M   'P 1'
#
loop_
_entity.id
_entity.type
_entity.pdbx_description
1 polymer ?
#
loop_
_entity_poly.entity_id
_entity_poly.type
_entity_poly.pdbx_seq_one_letter_code
_entity_poly.pdbx_strand_id
1 'polypeptide(L)'
;LLTSDDIKETLKTIKELKPHYTGHLGPIVKDGNKYISKGVYKRISSNQIEITELPVGTWTQDYKEFLEKCIDNPKNKLKDYDSHYTENSVKFILHFEPGAVNDLLKFDKDSDLTKFEKDFKMTTSKLLSTTNMHMFDDKGTITKMKNIKEIIEKFYNFRLKWYQTRKDYIIDKLKKELVILDARIKFILDIIEERLKINNRKRSDIEEYLEKNNYPKKNTENEGKTKESYDYLIKMPIWNLTYE
;
A
#
# COMPACT_ATOMS: atom_id res chain seq x y z
N LEU A 1 1.31 1.15 -19.68
CA LEU A 1 0.10 0.84 -18.90
C LEU A 1 -0.23 -0.61 -19.18
N LEU A 2 -0.17 -1.47 -18.15
CA LEU A 2 -0.57 -2.88 -18.26
C LEU A 2 -2.07 -2.96 -18.61
N THR A 3 -2.42 -3.75 -19.62
CA THR A 3 -3.81 -4.00 -19.98
C THR A 3 -4.46 -4.96 -18.98
N SER A 4 -5.78 -5.06 -19.00
CA SER A 4 -6.51 -6.01 -18.15
C SER A 4 -6.13 -7.47 -18.44
N ASP A 5 -5.76 -7.76 -19.69
CA ASP A 5 -5.38 -9.11 -20.12
C ASP A 5 -3.95 -9.45 -19.71
N ASP A 6 -3.02 -8.49 -19.74
CA ASP A 6 -1.66 -8.65 -19.19
C ASP A 6 -1.69 -9.02 -17.71
N ILE A 7 -2.59 -8.41 -16.93
CA ILE A 7 -2.73 -8.71 -15.50
C ILE A 7 -3.33 -10.09 -15.28
N LYS A 8 -4.32 -10.50 -16.07
CA LYS A 8 -4.89 -11.85 -16.00
C LYS A 8 -3.86 -12.92 -16.35
N GLU A 9 -3.02 -12.66 -17.35
CA GLU A 9 -1.95 -13.56 -17.73
C GLU A 9 -0.87 -13.64 -16.65
N THR A 10 -0.47 -12.50 -16.09
CA THR A 10 0.43 -12.43 -14.93
C THR A 10 -0.11 -13.23 -13.75
N LEU A 11 -1.40 -13.10 -13.41
CA LEU A 11 -2.03 -13.88 -12.33
C LEU A 11 -2.00 -15.39 -12.58
N LYS A 12 -2.08 -15.84 -13.84
CA LYS A 12 -1.93 -17.26 -14.19
C LYS A 12 -0.48 -17.74 -14.02
N THR A 13 0.50 -16.88 -14.27
CA THR A 13 1.93 -17.20 -14.19
C THR A 13 2.49 -17.19 -12.78
N ILE A 14 1.82 -16.57 -11.83
CA ILE A 14 2.21 -16.56 -10.41
C ILE A 14 2.16 -18.01 -9.88
N LYS A 15 3.32 -18.64 -9.75
CA LYS A 15 3.42 -20.02 -9.24
C LYS A 15 3.34 -20.06 -7.72
N GLU A 16 4.06 -19.18 -7.04
CA GLU A 16 4.12 -19.12 -5.57
C GLU A 16 4.40 -17.69 -5.11
N LEU A 17 3.62 -17.22 -4.13
CA LEU A 17 3.85 -15.95 -3.45
C LEU A 17 4.53 -16.24 -2.11
N LYS A 18 5.66 -15.59 -1.86
CA LYS A 18 6.36 -15.64 -0.59
C LYS A 18 6.04 -14.42 0.25
N PRO A 19 5.96 -14.55 1.59
CA PRO A 19 5.85 -13.41 2.48
C PRO A 19 7.00 -12.44 2.26
N HIS A 20 6.70 -11.14 2.30
CA HIS A 20 7.69 -10.08 2.17
C HIS A 20 7.57 -9.12 3.35
N TYR A 21 8.69 -8.81 3.97
CA TYR A 21 8.78 -7.82 5.03
C TYR A 21 9.82 -6.77 4.63
N THR A 22 9.40 -5.52 4.57
CA THR A 22 10.28 -4.41 4.22
C THR A 22 11.38 -4.26 5.25
N GLY A 23 12.64 -4.25 4.78
CA GLY A 23 13.83 -4.15 5.63
C GLY A 23 14.37 -5.49 6.16
N HIS A 24 13.64 -6.61 6.01
CA HIS A 24 14.15 -7.93 6.38
C HIS A 24 14.97 -8.53 5.23
N LEU A 25 16.22 -8.88 5.52
CA LEU A 25 17.19 -9.45 4.56
C LEU A 25 17.31 -10.96 4.66
N GLY A 26 16.92 -11.53 5.80
CA GLY A 26 16.99 -12.96 6.04
C GLY A 26 16.07 -13.77 5.12
N PRO A 27 16.43 -15.03 4.81
CA PRO A 27 15.62 -15.89 3.95
C PRO A 27 14.30 -16.27 4.62
N ILE A 28 13.22 -16.28 3.81
CA ILE A 28 11.93 -16.84 4.19
C ILE A 28 11.72 -18.13 3.41
N VAL A 29 11.63 -19.25 4.11
CA VAL A 29 11.54 -20.59 3.54
C VAL A 29 10.19 -21.21 3.85
N LYS A 30 9.61 -21.94 2.90
CA LYS A 30 8.35 -22.65 3.09
C LYS A 30 8.59 -23.96 3.85
N ASP A 31 7.75 -24.20 4.85
CA ASP A 31 7.71 -25.43 5.61
C ASP A 31 6.25 -25.90 5.75
N GLY A 32 5.86 -26.83 4.87
CA GLY A 32 4.47 -27.27 4.76
C GLY A 32 3.48 -26.14 4.51
N ASN A 33 2.56 -25.91 5.46
CA ASN A 33 1.55 -24.84 5.39
C ASN A 33 1.98 -23.54 6.10
N LYS A 34 3.27 -23.45 6.48
CA LYS A 34 3.84 -22.27 7.15
C LYS A 34 5.05 -21.79 6.38
N TYR A 35 5.47 -20.58 6.71
CA TYR A 35 6.76 -20.07 6.30
C TYR A 35 7.63 -19.86 7.52
N ILE A 36 8.92 -20.09 7.38
CA ILE A 36 9.92 -19.86 8.41
C ILE A 36 10.75 -18.66 7.98
N SER A 37 10.80 -17.62 8.81
CA SER A 37 11.75 -16.53 8.69
C SER A 37 13.03 -16.91 9.44
N LYS A 38 14.19 -16.71 8.80
CA LYS A 38 15.50 -16.91 9.41
C LYS A 38 16.18 -15.57 9.64
N GLY A 39 16.87 -15.44 10.76
CA GLY A 39 17.79 -14.34 11.00
C GLY A 39 19.06 -14.46 10.16
N VAL A 40 19.84 -13.37 10.11
CA VAL A 40 21.13 -13.34 9.41
C VAL A 40 22.27 -13.39 10.41
N TYR A 41 23.17 -14.35 10.20
CA TYR A 41 24.35 -14.53 11.03
C TYR A 41 25.54 -14.97 10.19
N LYS A 42 26.72 -14.71 10.68
CA LYS A 42 27.98 -15.16 10.06
C LYS A 42 29.00 -15.59 11.11
N ARG A 43 29.84 -16.53 10.74
CA ARG A 43 31.00 -16.89 11.55
C ARG A 43 32.10 -15.83 11.39
N ILE A 44 32.60 -15.26 12.49
CA ILE A 44 33.74 -14.32 12.48
C ILE A 44 35.04 -15.07 12.71
N SER A 45 35.05 -15.96 13.68
CA SER A 45 36.23 -16.72 14.06
C SER A 45 35.91 -18.19 14.39
N SER A 46 36.91 -18.94 14.88
CA SER A 46 36.70 -20.31 15.34
C SER A 46 35.68 -20.42 16.50
N ASN A 47 35.55 -19.36 17.29
CA ASN A 47 34.76 -19.36 18.53
C ASN A 47 33.71 -18.24 18.55
N GLN A 48 33.51 -17.52 17.45
CA GLN A 48 32.60 -16.36 17.43
C GLN A 48 31.63 -16.41 16.26
N ILE A 49 30.37 -16.05 16.55
CA ILE A 49 29.30 -15.86 15.56
C ILE A 49 28.75 -14.44 15.74
N GLU A 50 28.64 -13.70 14.65
CA GLU A 50 27.97 -12.41 14.58
C GLU A 50 26.55 -12.59 14.06
N ILE A 51 25.59 -12.03 14.75
CA ILE A 51 24.19 -11.95 14.32
C ILE A 51 23.94 -10.51 13.91
N THR A 52 23.51 -10.30 12.67
CA THR A 52 23.20 -8.97 12.12
C THR A 52 21.72 -8.73 11.92
N GLU A 53 20.89 -9.78 12.00
CA GLU A 53 19.46 -9.67 11.90
C GLU A 53 18.78 -10.81 12.65
N LEU A 54 17.70 -10.50 13.36
CA LEU A 54 16.84 -11.47 14.04
C LEU A 54 15.67 -11.89 13.13
N PRO A 55 15.09 -13.08 13.37
CA PRO A 55 13.88 -13.50 12.64
C PRO A 55 12.73 -12.53 12.84
N VAL A 56 11.86 -12.39 11.84
CA VAL A 56 10.69 -11.51 11.88
C VAL A 56 9.83 -11.79 13.13
N GLY A 57 9.51 -10.72 13.86
CA GLY A 57 8.70 -10.80 15.08
C GLY A 57 9.47 -11.20 16.35
N THR A 58 10.82 -11.24 16.29
CA THR A 58 11.68 -11.42 17.46
C THR A 58 12.18 -10.05 17.91
N TRP A 59 11.78 -9.64 19.12
CA TRP A 59 12.22 -8.35 19.69
C TRP A 59 13.66 -8.45 20.22
N THR A 60 14.43 -7.41 19.98
CA THR A 60 15.86 -7.36 20.35
C THR A 60 16.06 -7.54 21.86
N GLN A 61 15.20 -6.92 22.68
CA GLN A 61 15.29 -7.02 24.14
C GLN A 61 14.97 -8.45 24.62
N ASP A 62 13.91 -9.09 24.08
CA ASP A 62 13.56 -10.47 24.42
C ASP A 62 14.68 -11.45 24.03
N TYR A 63 15.35 -11.15 22.90
CA TYR A 63 16.47 -11.94 22.43
C TYR A 63 17.70 -11.80 23.36
N LYS A 64 17.95 -10.59 23.85
CA LYS A 64 19.00 -10.34 24.86
C LYS A 64 18.76 -11.15 26.13
N GLU A 65 17.54 -11.08 26.69
CA GLU A 65 17.17 -11.88 27.87
C GLU A 65 17.31 -13.39 27.63
N PHE A 66 17.02 -13.82 26.41
CA PHE A 66 17.24 -15.21 26.01
C PHE A 66 18.73 -15.58 25.99
N LEU A 67 19.62 -14.71 25.50
CA LEU A 67 21.07 -14.94 25.50
C LEU A 67 21.63 -15.03 26.91
N GLU A 68 21.16 -14.19 27.84
CA GLU A 68 21.53 -14.24 29.26
C GLU A 68 21.20 -15.62 29.87
N LYS A 69 19.99 -16.14 29.57
CA LYS A 69 19.62 -17.50 29.99
C LYS A 69 20.44 -18.61 29.32
N CYS A 70 20.97 -18.33 28.09
CA CYS A 70 21.83 -19.28 27.40
C CYS A 70 23.23 -19.36 28.03
N ILE A 71 23.75 -18.27 28.58
CA ILE A 71 25.03 -18.26 29.33
C ILE A 71 24.92 -19.11 30.60
N ASP A 72 23.81 -19.00 31.32
CA ASP A 72 23.59 -19.77 32.55
C ASP A 72 23.43 -21.26 32.29
N ASN A 73 23.21 -21.67 31.06
CA ASN A 73 23.04 -23.09 30.70
C ASN A 73 24.32 -23.66 30.02
N PRO A 74 25.08 -24.51 30.71
CA PRO A 74 26.33 -25.07 30.17
C PRO A 74 26.18 -25.86 28.88
N LYS A 75 24.97 -26.37 28.59
CA LYS A 75 24.69 -27.13 27.35
C LYS A 75 24.87 -26.28 26.07
N ASN A 76 24.65 -24.96 26.17
CA ASN A 76 24.74 -24.05 25.04
C ASN A 76 26.16 -23.68 24.66
N LYS A 77 27.14 -23.94 25.55
CA LYS A 77 28.56 -23.62 25.37
C LYS A 77 28.81 -22.15 25.01
N LEU A 78 27.86 -21.26 25.35
CA LEU A 78 27.98 -19.82 25.20
C LEU A 78 28.68 -19.26 26.45
N LYS A 79 29.78 -18.55 26.27
CA LYS A 79 30.53 -17.95 27.38
C LYS A 79 30.08 -16.54 27.69
N ASP A 80 29.91 -15.74 26.64
CA ASP A 80 29.57 -14.33 26.75
C ASP A 80 29.03 -13.80 25.42
N TYR A 81 28.47 -12.58 25.41
CA TYR A 81 28.08 -11.89 24.17
C TYR A 81 28.28 -10.38 24.29
N ASP A 82 28.66 -9.74 23.15
CA ASP A 82 28.63 -8.30 23.00
C ASP A 82 27.36 -7.87 22.28
N SER A 83 26.74 -6.80 22.73
CA SER A 83 25.53 -6.24 22.10
C SER A 83 25.78 -4.82 21.61
N HIS A 84 25.66 -4.61 20.31
CA HIS A 84 25.85 -3.31 19.64
C HIS A 84 24.62 -2.96 18.79
N TYR A 85 23.43 -3.07 19.34
CA TYR A 85 22.19 -2.75 18.61
C TYR A 85 21.79 -1.29 18.82
N THR A 86 21.10 -0.76 17.81
CA THR A 86 20.46 0.56 17.83
C THR A 86 18.97 0.40 17.60
N GLU A 87 18.21 1.49 17.53
CA GLU A 87 16.78 1.44 17.18
C GLU A 87 16.51 0.78 15.82
N ASN A 88 17.45 0.92 14.87
CA ASN A 88 17.29 0.48 13.48
C ASN A 88 18.24 -0.65 13.06
N SER A 89 19.11 -1.11 13.94
CA SER A 89 20.10 -2.15 13.61
C SER A 89 20.30 -3.14 14.74
N VAL A 90 20.48 -4.40 14.38
CA VAL A 90 20.77 -5.48 15.30
C VAL A 90 22.22 -5.92 15.08
N LYS A 91 22.98 -6.03 16.17
CA LYS A 91 24.31 -6.61 16.14
C LYS A 91 24.61 -7.27 17.47
N PHE A 92 24.75 -8.62 17.48
CA PHE A 92 25.26 -9.38 18.59
C PHE A 92 26.48 -10.17 18.14
N ILE A 93 27.51 -10.22 19.00
CA ILE A 93 28.70 -11.06 18.81
C ILE A 93 28.69 -12.10 19.92
N LEU A 94 28.48 -13.35 19.58
CA LEU A 94 28.41 -14.47 20.53
C LEU A 94 29.78 -15.14 20.67
N HIS A 95 30.25 -15.32 21.90
CA HIS A 95 31.53 -15.94 22.24
C HIS A 95 31.31 -17.35 22.78
N PHE A 96 31.78 -18.35 22.07
CA PHE A 96 31.60 -19.75 22.41
C PHE A 96 32.86 -20.40 22.96
N GLU A 97 32.71 -21.57 23.57
CA GLU A 97 33.82 -22.46 23.91
C GLU A 97 34.57 -22.93 22.64
N PRO A 98 35.87 -23.24 22.77
CA PRO A 98 36.65 -23.76 21.66
C PRO A 98 35.99 -24.99 21.01
N GLY A 99 35.83 -24.95 19.69
CA GLY A 99 35.23 -26.04 18.92
C GLY A 99 33.70 -26.09 18.87
N ALA A 100 32.99 -25.35 19.73
CA ALA A 100 31.53 -25.38 19.79
C ALA A 100 30.88 -24.86 18.50
N VAL A 101 31.45 -23.83 17.87
CA VAL A 101 30.92 -23.21 16.63
C VAL A 101 30.85 -24.23 15.50
N ASN A 102 31.86 -25.12 15.38
CA ASN A 102 31.89 -26.15 14.33
C ASN A 102 30.72 -27.15 14.48
N ASP A 103 30.34 -27.49 15.72
CA ASP A 103 29.22 -28.38 15.99
C ASP A 103 27.87 -27.69 15.79
N LEU A 104 27.77 -26.44 16.19
CA LEU A 104 26.55 -25.61 16.07
C LEU A 104 26.19 -25.34 14.58
N LEU A 105 27.17 -25.18 13.72
CA LEU A 105 26.93 -24.91 12.28
C LEU A 105 26.64 -26.17 11.46
N LYS A 106 26.67 -27.37 12.06
CA LYS A 106 26.23 -28.60 11.40
C LYS A 106 24.72 -28.60 11.24
N PHE A 107 24.27 -29.06 10.07
CA PHE A 107 22.86 -29.33 9.84
C PHE A 107 22.35 -30.42 10.78
N ASP A 108 21.14 -30.26 11.26
CA ASP A 108 20.47 -31.30 12.01
C ASP A 108 20.01 -32.43 11.06
N LYS A 109 20.04 -33.68 11.55
CA LYS A 109 19.75 -34.87 10.73
C LYS A 109 18.31 -34.88 10.18
N ASP A 110 17.39 -34.23 10.90
CA ASP A 110 15.94 -34.29 10.61
C ASP A 110 15.38 -32.96 10.05
N SER A 111 16.22 -31.99 9.72
CA SER A 111 15.75 -30.67 9.23
C SER A 111 16.82 -29.93 8.45
N ASP A 112 16.39 -29.05 7.54
CA ASP A 112 17.24 -28.12 6.79
C ASP A 112 17.77 -26.95 7.63
N LEU A 113 17.74 -27.09 8.97
CA LEU A 113 18.19 -26.08 9.91
C LEU A 113 19.51 -26.53 10.55
N THR A 114 20.41 -25.56 10.79
CA THR A 114 21.59 -25.83 11.61
C THR A 114 21.19 -25.94 13.08
N LYS A 115 22.02 -26.60 13.88
CA LYS A 115 21.82 -26.64 15.33
C LYS A 115 21.80 -25.23 15.94
N PHE A 116 22.65 -24.33 15.41
CA PHE A 116 22.65 -22.93 15.82
C PHE A 116 21.30 -22.26 15.58
N GLU A 117 20.69 -22.46 14.39
CA GLU A 117 19.40 -21.90 14.07
C GLU A 117 18.28 -22.36 15.03
N LYS A 118 18.35 -23.61 15.49
CA LYS A 118 17.40 -24.17 16.46
C LYS A 118 17.67 -23.71 17.88
N ASP A 119 18.88 -23.91 18.37
CA ASP A 119 19.26 -23.70 19.76
C ASP A 119 19.26 -22.20 20.12
N PHE A 120 19.65 -21.34 19.18
CA PHE A 120 19.70 -19.89 19.35
C PHE A 120 18.51 -19.14 18.76
N LYS A 121 17.39 -19.82 18.50
CA LYS A 121 16.13 -19.21 18.05
C LYS A 121 16.29 -18.27 16.85
N MET A 122 17.18 -18.64 15.91
CA MET A 122 17.40 -17.89 14.68
C MET A 122 16.32 -18.15 13.62
N THR A 123 15.22 -18.76 13.99
CA THR A 123 14.08 -19.06 13.13
C THR A 123 12.76 -18.81 13.84
N THR A 124 11.76 -18.34 13.11
CA THR A 124 10.38 -18.22 13.62
C THR A 124 9.35 -18.50 12.52
N SER A 125 8.24 -19.15 12.90
CA SER A 125 7.08 -19.36 12.02
C SER A 125 5.79 -18.74 12.58
N LYS A 126 5.86 -18.05 13.71
CA LYS A 126 4.68 -17.58 14.45
C LYS A 126 3.77 -16.65 13.64
N LEU A 127 4.36 -15.76 12.83
CA LEU A 127 3.64 -14.74 12.05
C LEU A 127 3.36 -15.15 10.59
N LEU A 128 3.77 -16.33 10.18
CA LEU A 128 3.84 -16.73 8.77
C LEU A 128 2.90 -17.91 8.45
N SER A 129 1.80 -18.04 9.18
CA SER A 129 0.80 -19.09 8.94
C SER A 129 -0.20 -18.64 7.87
N THR A 130 -0.49 -19.54 6.92
CA THR A 130 -1.52 -19.35 5.88
C THR A 130 -2.82 -20.08 6.20
N THR A 131 -3.02 -20.52 7.44
CA THR A 131 -4.19 -21.33 7.82
C THR A 131 -5.43 -20.50 8.16
N ASN A 132 -5.24 -19.26 8.61
CA ASN A 132 -6.33 -18.37 9.00
C ASN A 132 -6.51 -17.24 7.97
N MET A 133 -7.03 -17.57 6.79
CA MET A 133 -7.30 -16.61 5.71
C MET A 133 -8.79 -16.21 5.67
N HIS A 134 -9.28 -15.62 6.75
CA HIS A 134 -10.63 -15.06 6.80
C HIS A 134 -10.59 -13.57 6.53
N MET A 135 -11.40 -13.11 5.56
CA MET A 135 -11.47 -11.71 5.12
C MET A 135 -12.90 -11.34 4.77
N PHE A 136 -13.18 -10.05 4.72
CA PHE A 136 -14.44 -9.56 4.16
C PHE A 136 -14.44 -9.73 2.64
N ASP A 137 -15.54 -10.24 2.11
CA ASP A 137 -15.81 -10.25 0.68
C ASP A 137 -16.36 -8.89 0.19
N ASP A 138 -16.72 -8.81 -1.08
CA ASP A 138 -17.28 -7.60 -1.71
C ASP A 138 -18.66 -7.19 -1.16
N LYS A 139 -19.32 -8.08 -0.41
CA LYS A 139 -20.61 -7.84 0.25
C LYS A 139 -20.47 -7.51 1.73
N GLY A 140 -19.23 -7.46 2.26
CA GLY A 140 -18.98 -7.23 3.68
C GLY A 140 -19.20 -8.47 4.57
N THR A 141 -19.28 -9.68 3.98
CA THR A 141 -19.43 -10.95 4.70
C THR A 141 -18.05 -11.56 4.96
N ILE A 142 -17.83 -12.07 6.17
CA ILE A 142 -16.58 -12.77 6.52
C ILE A 142 -16.57 -14.12 5.80
N THR A 143 -15.60 -14.30 4.92
CA THR A 143 -15.44 -15.50 4.09
C THR A 143 -14.04 -16.07 4.24
N LYS A 144 -13.94 -17.39 4.34
CA LYS A 144 -12.65 -18.09 4.35
C LYS A 144 -12.15 -18.24 2.92
N MET A 145 -10.96 -17.72 2.65
CA MET A 145 -10.25 -17.87 1.37
C MET A 145 -9.38 -19.12 1.40
N LYS A 146 -9.32 -19.85 0.27
CA LYS A 146 -8.54 -21.09 0.16
C LYS A 146 -7.03 -20.84 0.11
N ASN A 147 -6.64 -19.79 -0.58
CA ASN A 147 -5.25 -19.41 -0.78
C ASN A 147 -5.11 -17.93 -1.18
N ILE A 148 -3.89 -17.43 -1.19
CA ILE A 148 -3.56 -16.04 -1.53
C ILE A 148 -3.97 -15.70 -2.98
N LYS A 149 -3.87 -16.64 -3.90
CA LYS A 149 -4.25 -16.44 -5.30
C LYS A 149 -5.75 -16.13 -5.43
N GLU A 150 -6.61 -16.84 -4.71
CA GLU A 150 -8.05 -16.57 -4.68
C GLU A 150 -8.36 -15.15 -4.14
N ILE A 151 -7.62 -14.70 -3.14
CA ILE A 151 -7.75 -13.33 -2.60
C ILE A 151 -7.46 -12.31 -3.70
N ILE A 152 -6.34 -12.48 -4.40
CA ILE A 152 -5.92 -11.56 -5.47
C ILE A 152 -6.93 -11.57 -6.62
N GLU A 153 -7.41 -12.74 -7.04
CA GLU A 153 -8.40 -12.87 -8.13
C GLU A 153 -9.72 -12.18 -7.79
N LYS A 154 -10.25 -12.39 -6.58
CA LYS A 154 -11.48 -11.72 -6.11
C LYS A 154 -11.29 -10.20 -6.03
N PHE A 155 -10.19 -9.76 -5.45
CA PHE A 155 -9.88 -8.33 -5.34
C PHE A 155 -9.72 -7.69 -6.73
N TYR A 156 -9.01 -8.34 -7.64
CA TYR A 156 -8.81 -7.85 -8.99
C TYR A 156 -10.13 -7.63 -9.73
N ASN A 157 -11.02 -8.63 -9.74
CA ASN A 157 -12.29 -8.55 -10.43
C ASN A 157 -13.18 -7.43 -9.85
N PHE A 158 -13.21 -7.30 -8.53
CA PHE A 158 -13.93 -6.24 -7.83
C PHE A 158 -13.37 -4.85 -8.19
N ARG A 159 -12.04 -4.67 -8.09
CA ARG A 159 -11.38 -3.38 -8.40
C ARG A 159 -11.54 -2.96 -9.85
N LEU A 160 -11.44 -3.90 -10.79
CA LEU A 160 -11.62 -3.61 -12.21
C LEU A 160 -13.00 -3.00 -12.49
N LYS A 161 -14.05 -3.58 -11.90
CA LYS A 161 -15.41 -3.03 -12.00
C LYS A 161 -15.49 -1.60 -11.44
N TRP A 162 -14.88 -1.35 -10.30
CA TRP A 162 -14.88 -0.02 -9.67
C TRP A 162 -14.03 0.99 -10.42
N TYR A 163 -12.95 0.59 -11.08
CA TYR A 163 -12.21 1.48 -11.97
C TYR A 163 -13.04 1.92 -13.17
N GLN A 164 -13.85 1.03 -13.74
CA GLN A 164 -14.76 1.41 -14.83
C GLN A 164 -15.80 2.42 -14.32
N THR A 165 -16.47 2.13 -13.22
CA THR A 165 -17.44 3.05 -12.60
C THR A 165 -16.83 4.42 -12.29
N ARG A 166 -15.60 4.45 -11.76
CA ARG A 166 -14.87 5.70 -11.48
C ARG A 166 -14.56 6.47 -12.77
N LYS A 167 -14.13 5.78 -13.82
CA LYS A 167 -13.87 6.37 -15.14
C LYS A 167 -15.12 7.06 -15.67
N ASP A 168 -16.25 6.36 -15.65
CA ASP A 168 -17.51 6.87 -16.17
C ASP A 168 -17.98 8.11 -15.37
N TYR A 169 -17.86 8.07 -14.05
CA TYR A 169 -18.16 9.22 -13.18
C TYR A 169 -17.28 10.43 -13.49
N ILE A 170 -15.95 10.22 -13.67
CA ILE A 170 -15.02 11.31 -13.97
C ILE A 170 -15.34 11.91 -15.36
N ILE A 171 -15.63 11.07 -16.36
CA ILE A 171 -16.00 11.51 -17.70
C ILE A 171 -17.29 12.35 -17.65
N ASP A 172 -18.32 11.89 -16.94
CA ASP A 172 -19.57 12.64 -16.78
C ASP A 172 -19.34 14.00 -16.09
N LYS A 173 -18.53 14.02 -15.04
CA LYS A 173 -18.14 15.25 -14.34
C LYS A 173 -17.45 16.23 -15.29
N LEU A 174 -16.44 15.76 -16.04
CA LEU A 174 -15.69 16.60 -17.00
C LEU A 174 -16.58 17.11 -18.14
N LYS A 175 -17.51 16.31 -18.64
CA LYS A 175 -18.49 16.76 -19.65
C LYS A 175 -19.38 17.88 -19.10
N LYS A 176 -19.84 17.81 -17.87
CA LYS A 176 -20.62 18.88 -17.23
C LYS A 176 -19.79 20.15 -17.04
N GLU A 177 -18.52 20.02 -16.66
CA GLU A 177 -17.60 21.16 -16.55
C GLU A 177 -17.35 21.80 -17.92
N LEU A 178 -17.15 20.99 -18.99
CA LEU A 178 -16.97 21.48 -20.36
C LEU A 178 -18.14 22.33 -20.83
N VAL A 179 -19.38 21.86 -20.63
CA VAL A 179 -20.59 22.62 -20.99
C VAL A 179 -20.61 24.02 -20.34
N ILE A 180 -20.19 24.11 -19.07
CA ILE A 180 -20.13 25.40 -18.37
C ILE A 180 -19.00 26.29 -18.90
N LEU A 181 -17.86 25.72 -19.27
CA LEU A 181 -16.74 26.47 -19.88
C LEU A 181 -17.10 26.97 -21.27
N ASP A 182 -17.71 26.17 -22.10
CA ASP A 182 -18.20 26.54 -23.43
C ASP A 182 -19.22 27.68 -23.32
N ALA A 183 -20.13 27.61 -22.34
CA ALA A 183 -21.09 28.69 -22.08
C ALA A 183 -20.39 30.01 -21.67
N ARG A 184 -19.30 29.95 -20.90
CA ARG A 184 -18.52 31.14 -20.54
C ARG A 184 -17.83 31.73 -21.75
N ILE A 185 -17.21 30.93 -22.60
CA ILE A 185 -16.56 31.38 -23.85
C ILE A 185 -17.59 32.03 -24.75
N LYS A 186 -18.74 31.38 -24.97
CA LYS A 186 -19.83 31.92 -25.76
C LYS A 186 -20.32 33.28 -25.23
N PHE A 187 -20.48 33.39 -23.89
CA PHE A 187 -20.90 34.63 -23.24
C PHE A 187 -19.89 35.77 -23.45
N ILE A 188 -18.61 35.50 -23.32
CA ILE A 188 -17.54 36.48 -23.56
C ILE A 188 -17.57 36.92 -25.02
N LEU A 189 -17.67 36.00 -25.99
CA LEU A 189 -17.74 36.30 -27.40
C LEU A 189 -18.99 37.13 -27.77
N ASP A 190 -20.15 36.79 -27.20
CA ASP A 190 -21.39 37.55 -27.45
C ASP A 190 -21.28 39.02 -26.96
N ILE A 191 -20.48 39.28 -25.92
CA ILE A 191 -20.21 40.63 -25.41
C ILE A 191 -19.22 41.36 -26.33
N ILE A 192 -18.11 40.71 -26.68
CA ILE A 192 -17.06 41.29 -27.54
C ILE A 192 -17.59 41.63 -28.92
N GLU A 193 -18.39 40.76 -29.49
CA GLU A 193 -19.03 40.95 -30.82
C GLU A 193 -20.29 41.84 -30.77
N GLU A 194 -20.55 42.48 -29.63
CA GLU A 194 -21.71 43.37 -29.39
C GLU A 194 -23.10 42.72 -29.58
N ARG A 195 -23.18 41.39 -29.62
CA ARG A 195 -24.45 40.67 -29.69
C ARG A 195 -25.25 40.81 -28.37
N LEU A 196 -24.52 40.88 -27.25
CA LEU A 196 -25.07 41.14 -25.92
C LEU A 196 -24.45 42.41 -25.34
N LYS A 197 -25.26 43.48 -25.21
CA LYS A 197 -24.86 44.69 -24.49
C LYS A 197 -25.27 44.59 -23.06
N ILE A 198 -24.30 44.62 -22.12
CA ILE A 198 -24.57 44.51 -20.65
C ILE A 198 -24.74 45.87 -20.00
N ASN A 199 -24.09 46.91 -20.53
CA ASN A 199 -24.12 48.26 -19.96
C ASN A 199 -25.51 48.84 -19.97
N ASN A 200 -25.93 49.36 -18.81
CA ASN A 200 -27.26 49.99 -18.56
C ASN A 200 -28.47 49.07 -18.84
N ARG A 201 -28.31 47.73 -18.73
CA ARG A 201 -29.42 46.77 -18.81
C ARG A 201 -29.79 46.23 -17.43
N LYS A 202 -31.07 45.90 -17.25
CA LYS A 202 -31.55 45.20 -16.04
C LYS A 202 -31.08 43.74 -16.09
N ARG A 203 -30.88 43.17 -14.93
CA ARG A 203 -30.50 41.74 -14.78
C ARG A 203 -31.51 40.81 -15.48
N SER A 204 -32.80 41.12 -15.35
CA SER A 204 -33.88 40.38 -16.00
C SER A 204 -33.72 40.23 -17.50
N ASP A 205 -33.32 41.33 -18.14
CA ASP A 205 -33.18 41.40 -19.62
C ASP A 205 -31.99 40.56 -20.09
N ILE A 206 -30.94 40.49 -19.26
CA ILE A 206 -29.75 39.62 -19.51
C ILE A 206 -30.16 38.15 -19.29
N GLU A 207 -30.87 37.82 -18.25
CA GLU A 207 -31.33 36.46 -18.00
C GLU A 207 -32.29 35.97 -19.10
N GLU A 208 -33.19 36.82 -19.62
CA GLU A 208 -34.04 36.50 -20.77
C GLU A 208 -33.24 36.22 -22.05
N TYR A 209 -32.21 37.02 -22.29
CA TYR A 209 -31.29 36.78 -23.44
C TYR A 209 -30.60 35.43 -23.30
N LEU A 210 -30.06 35.07 -22.11
CA LEU A 210 -29.38 33.82 -21.85
C LEU A 210 -30.31 32.62 -22.03
N GLU A 211 -31.56 32.72 -21.59
CA GLU A 211 -32.56 31.68 -21.76
C GLU A 211 -32.95 31.49 -23.21
N LYS A 212 -33.19 32.59 -23.96
CA LYS A 212 -33.53 32.55 -25.39
C LYS A 212 -32.40 31.96 -26.26
N ASN A 213 -31.14 32.13 -25.85
CA ASN A 213 -29.97 31.60 -26.56
C ASN A 213 -29.48 30.23 -26.01
N ASN A 214 -30.31 29.52 -25.20
CA ASN A 214 -30.04 28.21 -24.66
C ASN A 214 -28.75 28.08 -23.84
N TYR A 215 -28.46 29.07 -23.01
CA TYR A 215 -27.36 28.96 -22.05
C TYR A 215 -27.70 28.01 -20.92
N PRO A 216 -26.77 27.15 -20.49
CA PRO A 216 -27.03 26.24 -19.37
C PRO A 216 -27.10 27.00 -18.04
N LYS A 217 -28.07 26.66 -17.19
CA LYS A 217 -28.13 27.10 -15.81
C LYS A 217 -27.17 26.24 -14.95
N LYS A 218 -26.50 26.85 -14.00
CA LYS A 218 -25.65 26.14 -13.04
C LYS A 218 -26.34 26.09 -11.70
N ASN A 219 -26.30 24.91 -11.07
CA ASN A 219 -26.76 24.76 -9.70
C ASN A 219 -25.81 25.46 -8.73
N THR A 220 -26.29 26.44 -8.01
CA THR A 220 -25.59 27.11 -6.90
C THR A 220 -26.22 26.70 -5.59
N GLU A 221 -25.42 26.16 -4.69
CA GLU A 221 -25.84 25.91 -3.30
C GLU A 221 -25.75 27.21 -2.54
N ASN A 222 -26.89 27.79 -2.19
CA ASN A 222 -27.00 28.87 -1.22
C ASN A 222 -27.94 28.43 -0.10
N GLU A 223 -27.46 28.47 1.14
CA GLU A 223 -28.25 28.21 2.36
C GLU A 223 -29.03 26.87 2.35
N GLY A 224 -28.43 25.81 1.84
CA GLY A 224 -29.04 24.47 1.80
C GLY A 224 -30.16 24.30 0.77
N LYS A 225 -30.36 25.27 -0.15
CA LYS A 225 -31.26 25.14 -1.31
C LYS A 225 -30.47 25.21 -2.62
N THR A 226 -30.63 24.20 -3.44
CA THR A 226 -30.08 24.19 -4.78
C THR A 226 -30.93 25.07 -5.69
N LYS A 227 -30.39 26.17 -6.17
CA LYS A 227 -31.07 27.06 -7.12
C LYS A 227 -30.31 27.09 -8.42
N GLU A 228 -31.03 26.82 -9.51
CA GLU A 228 -30.50 26.99 -10.86
C GLU A 228 -30.41 28.48 -11.22
N SER A 229 -29.23 28.95 -11.57
CA SER A 229 -29.03 30.38 -11.89
C SER A 229 -27.93 30.57 -12.95
N TYR A 230 -27.94 31.76 -13.56
CA TYR A 230 -26.91 32.24 -14.47
C TYR A 230 -25.81 33.05 -13.75
N ASP A 231 -25.76 33.01 -12.42
CA ASP A 231 -24.80 33.78 -11.61
C ASP A 231 -23.35 33.57 -12.01
N TYR A 232 -22.99 32.38 -12.52
CA TYR A 232 -21.64 32.05 -12.96
C TYR A 232 -21.19 32.82 -14.22
N LEU A 233 -22.14 33.42 -14.98
CA LEU A 233 -21.92 34.30 -16.11
C LEU A 233 -22.05 35.78 -15.69
N ILE A 234 -23.15 36.14 -15.04
CA ILE A 234 -23.51 37.53 -14.71
C ILE A 234 -22.53 38.13 -13.69
N LYS A 235 -21.99 37.32 -12.77
CA LYS A 235 -20.99 37.76 -11.76
C LYS A 235 -19.55 37.65 -12.25
N MET A 236 -19.30 37.45 -13.53
CA MET A 236 -17.96 37.36 -14.06
C MET A 236 -17.25 38.74 -13.98
N PRO A 237 -15.99 38.78 -13.54
CA PRO A 237 -15.24 40.03 -13.47
C PRO A 237 -15.10 40.71 -14.84
N ILE A 238 -15.20 42.04 -14.88
CA ILE A 238 -15.19 42.83 -16.11
C ILE A 238 -13.91 42.62 -16.96
N TRP A 239 -12.75 42.47 -16.32
CA TRP A 239 -11.48 42.19 -17.02
C TRP A 239 -11.44 40.88 -17.78
N ASN A 240 -12.31 39.90 -17.45
CA ASN A 240 -12.45 38.68 -18.24
C ASN A 240 -13.25 38.91 -19.56
N LEU A 241 -13.80 40.08 -19.73
CA LEU A 241 -14.65 40.48 -20.87
C LEU A 241 -13.92 41.40 -21.83
N THR A 242 -12.62 41.59 -21.70
CA THR A 242 -11.77 42.43 -22.57
C THR A 242 -10.92 41.58 -23.51
N TYR A 243 -10.39 42.23 -24.54
CA TYR A 243 -9.62 41.60 -25.65
C TYR A 243 -8.16 41.26 -25.26
N GLU A 244 -7.71 41.46 -24.03
CA GLU A 244 -6.35 41.11 -23.58
C GLU A 244 -6.24 39.67 -23.08
#